data_e737fa56625d98222c0d569c13fef633
#
_entry.id   e737fa56625d98222c0d569c13fef633
#
_cell.length_a   1.000
_cell.length_b   1.000
_cell.length_c   1.000
_cell.angle_alpha   90.00
_cell.angle_beta   90.00
_cell.angle_gamma   90.00
#
_symmetry.space_group_name_H-M   'P 1'
#
loop_
_entity.id
_entity.type
_entity.pdbx_description
1 polymer ?
#
loop_
_entity_poly.entity_id
_entity_poly.type
_entity_poly.pdbx_seq_one_letter_code
_entity_poly.pdbx_strand_id
1 'polypeptide(L)'
;MRVHVVSDVHGNSEDLTRAAEGAEALVVLGDLIDFVDYDEPTNGILADILGPAATVEFARLRSEGGPGALREFTKRLWADVDDPRARVDEAVHRQYGRMFAALGAVDVPVWLMPGNVDVPAMWPEFLAAHPHVRAVDGEVVEIGDTCVGFVGGVPLPPEVEPRAGAFRSYMRGAAEYTAAVEALGPVDVLCSHAPPAVAELAYDVVARTHELTSPALLEQIRATRPRLALYGHVHAPLTTRARIGHTECLNVGHFRRRGTPAVARW
;
A
#
# COMPACT_ATOMS: atom_id res chain seq x y z
N MET A 1 -1.66 3.26 24.53
CA MET A 1 -2.59 3.69 23.48
C MET A 1 -3.04 2.49 22.63
N ARG A 2 -4.32 2.43 22.21
CA ARG A 2 -4.83 1.39 21.29
C ARG A 2 -4.91 1.96 19.90
N VAL A 3 -4.13 1.43 18.97
CA VAL A 3 -4.04 1.87 17.59
C VAL A 3 -4.55 0.76 16.67
N HIS A 4 -5.48 1.11 15.81
CA HIS A 4 -5.89 0.22 14.74
C HIS A 4 -5.06 0.48 13.49
N VAL A 5 -4.67 -0.59 12.81
CA VAL A 5 -3.80 -0.50 11.63
C VAL A 5 -4.45 -1.28 10.49
N VAL A 6 -4.55 -0.65 9.33
CA VAL A 6 -5.07 -1.26 8.10
C VAL A 6 -4.08 -1.07 6.95
N SER A 7 -4.08 -1.99 6.01
CA SER A 7 -3.34 -1.91 4.75
C SER A 7 -4.15 -2.58 3.65
N ASP A 8 -3.83 -2.27 2.40
CA ASP A 8 -4.44 -2.94 1.24
C ASP A 8 -5.98 -2.82 1.28
N VAL A 9 -6.43 -1.57 1.34
CA VAL A 9 -7.86 -1.19 1.47
C VAL A 9 -8.61 -1.44 0.17
N HIS A 10 -7.97 -1.18 -0.97
CA HIS A 10 -8.46 -1.47 -2.32
C HIS A 10 -9.96 -1.19 -2.51
N GLY A 11 -10.36 0.06 -2.26
CA GLY A 11 -11.72 0.52 -2.51
C GLY A 11 -12.76 0.16 -1.45
N ASN A 12 -12.42 -0.60 -0.40
CA ASN A 12 -13.35 -0.97 0.68
C ASN A 12 -13.63 0.22 1.63
N SER A 13 -14.40 1.20 1.13
CA SER A 13 -14.80 2.38 1.91
C SER A 13 -15.81 2.07 2.99
N GLU A 14 -16.62 1.04 2.82
CA GLU A 14 -17.68 0.67 3.76
C GLU A 14 -17.10 0.22 5.11
N ASP A 15 -16.16 -0.74 5.10
CA ASP A 15 -15.53 -1.20 6.34
C ASP A 15 -14.53 -0.17 6.89
N LEU A 16 -13.94 0.67 6.01
CA LEU A 16 -12.99 1.69 6.43
C LEU A 16 -13.61 2.72 7.40
N THR A 17 -14.88 3.06 7.23
CA THR A 17 -15.62 3.96 8.15
C THR A 17 -15.66 3.42 9.58
N ARG A 18 -15.59 2.11 9.75
CA ARG A 18 -15.64 1.41 11.05
C ARG A 18 -14.27 0.94 11.53
N ALA A 19 -13.23 1.09 10.70
CA ALA A 19 -11.90 0.59 11.02
C ALA A 19 -11.32 1.14 12.32
N ALA A 20 -11.78 2.30 12.77
CA ALA A 20 -11.32 2.95 14.01
C ALA A 20 -12.22 2.68 15.24
N GLU A 21 -13.27 1.88 15.12
CA GLU A 21 -14.18 1.63 16.25
C GLU A 21 -13.44 1.04 17.45
N GLY A 22 -13.45 1.78 18.57
CA GLY A 22 -12.76 1.40 19.80
C GLY A 22 -11.24 1.60 19.79
N ALA A 23 -10.69 2.31 18.79
CA ALA A 23 -9.31 2.77 18.77
C ALA A 23 -9.19 4.21 19.26
N GLU A 24 -7.96 4.60 19.61
CA GLU A 24 -7.59 5.98 19.93
C GLU A 24 -6.87 6.65 18.72
N ALA A 25 -6.48 5.84 17.74
CA ALA A 25 -5.85 6.28 16.50
C ALA A 25 -6.04 5.23 15.40
N LEU A 26 -6.04 5.67 14.14
CA LEU A 26 -6.00 4.81 12.95
C LEU A 26 -4.72 5.06 12.15
N VAL A 27 -4.03 4.00 11.78
CA VAL A 27 -2.88 4.03 10.86
C VAL A 27 -3.26 3.28 9.59
N VAL A 28 -3.06 3.91 8.42
CA VAL A 28 -3.36 3.34 7.10
C VAL A 28 -2.06 3.21 6.32
N LEU A 29 -1.67 1.97 6.05
CA LEU A 29 -0.39 1.63 5.41
C LEU A 29 -0.46 1.57 3.88
N GLY A 30 -1.46 2.23 3.29
CA GLY A 30 -1.55 2.41 1.85
C GLY A 30 -2.44 1.41 1.11
N ASP A 31 -2.36 1.52 -0.22
CA ASP A 31 -3.21 0.86 -1.20
C ASP A 31 -4.69 1.14 -0.94
N LEU A 32 -5.04 2.45 -0.97
CA LEU A 32 -6.42 2.90 -0.82
C LEU A 32 -7.27 2.54 -2.02
N ILE A 33 -6.73 2.69 -3.24
CA ILE A 33 -7.49 2.48 -4.47
C ILE A 33 -7.38 1.04 -4.96
N ASP A 34 -8.42 0.63 -5.68
CA ASP A 34 -8.48 -0.64 -6.38
C ASP A 34 -8.24 -0.42 -7.89
N PHE A 35 -7.00 -0.60 -8.33
CA PHE A 35 -6.66 -0.46 -9.74
C PHE A 35 -7.00 -1.72 -10.53
N VAL A 36 -6.62 -2.89 -10.00
CA VAL A 36 -6.92 -4.21 -10.57
C VAL A 36 -7.48 -5.10 -9.48
N ASP A 37 -8.74 -5.45 -9.57
CA ASP A 37 -9.35 -6.42 -8.68
C ASP A 37 -9.07 -7.85 -9.16
N TYR A 38 -8.22 -8.55 -8.42
CA TYR A 38 -7.86 -9.93 -8.75
C TYR A 38 -8.90 -10.96 -8.28
N ASP A 39 -9.77 -10.59 -7.36
CA ASP A 39 -10.81 -11.46 -6.81
C ASP A 39 -12.11 -11.35 -7.61
N GLU A 40 -12.47 -10.12 -7.99
CA GLU A 40 -13.67 -9.81 -8.77
C GLU A 40 -13.30 -8.98 -10.02
N PRO A 41 -12.95 -9.63 -11.13
CA PRO A 41 -12.47 -8.95 -12.34
C PRO A 41 -13.44 -7.95 -13.00
N THR A 42 -14.66 -7.89 -12.51
CA THR A 42 -15.66 -6.88 -12.89
C THR A 42 -15.46 -5.54 -12.19
N ASN A 43 -14.65 -5.51 -11.14
CA ASN A 43 -14.37 -4.33 -10.32
C ASN A 43 -12.98 -3.74 -10.63
N GLY A 44 -12.70 -2.61 -10.01
CA GLY A 44 -11.45 -1.90 -10.16
C GLY A 44 -11.39 -0.96 -11.36
N ILE A 45 -10.44 -0.03 -11.33
CA ILE A 45 -10.29 1.02 -12.34
C ILE A 45 -10.02 0.43 -13.73
N LEU A 46 -9.24 -0.65 -13.81
CA LEU A 46 -8.92 -1.29 -15.08
C LEU A 46 -10.19 -1.85 -15.75
N ALA A 47 -11.06 -2.50 -14.96
CA ALA A 47 -12.33 -3.03 -15.45
C ALA A 47 -13.31 -1.92 -15.87
N ASP A 48 -13.36 -0.83 -15.10
CA ASP A 48 -14.21 0.32 -15.40
C ASP A 48 -13.87 0.97 -16.77
N ILE A 49 -12.58 1.01 -17.12
CA ILE A 49 -12.11 1.69 -18.33
C ILE A 49 -12.09 0.74 -19.55
N LEU A 50 -11.68 -0.51 -19.34
CA LEU A 50 -11.30 -1.44 -20.42
C LEU A 50 -12.15 -2.71 -20.43
N GLY A 51 -13.06 -2.84 -19.47
CA GLY A 51 -13.93 -3.99 -19.32
C GLY A 51 -13.31 -5.18 -18.57
N PRO A 52 -14.14 -6.09 -18.03
CA PRO A 52 -13.69 -7.21 -17.19
C PRO A 52 -12.71 -8.17 -17.90
N ALA A 53 -12.85 -8.37 -19.19
CA ALA A 53 -11.98 -9.26 -19.96
C ALA A 53 -10.51 -8.77 -19.95
N ALA A 54 -10.29 -7.46 -19.92
CA ALA A 54 -8.95 -6.89 -19.80
C ALA A 54 -8.33 -7.20 -18.44
N THR A 55 -9.11 -7.12 -17.35
CA THR A 55 -8.66 -7.45 -15.99
C THR A 55 -8.31 -8.94 -15.86
N VAL A 56 -9.16 -9.84 -16.38
CA VAL A 56 -8.90 -11.28 -16.37
C VAL A 56 -7.59 -11.61 -17.09
N GLU A 57 -7.39 -11.07 -18.29
CA GLU A 57 -6.16 -11.33 -19.06
C GLU A 57 -4.93 -10.69 -18.42
N PHE A 58 -5.07 -9.49 -17.82
CA PHE A 58 -4.00 -8.86 -17.06
C PHE A 58 -3.56 -9.73 -15.87
N ALA A 59 -4.52 -10.22 -15.08
CA ALA A 59 -4.26 -11.10 -13.94
C ALA A 59 -3.58 -12.40 -14.38
N ARG A 60 -4.08 -13.03 -15.45
CA ARG A 60 -3.47 -14.25 -16.01
C ARG A 60 -2.03 -14.03 -16.48
N LEU A 61 -1.76 -12.94 -17.19
CA LEU A 61 -0.41 -12.62 -17.67
C LEU A 61 0.54 -12.23 -16.56
N ARG A 62 0.03 -11.64 -15.46
CA ARG A 62 0.87 -11.34 -14.27
C ARG A 62 1.33 -12.64 -13.60
N SER A 63 0.47 -13.65 -13.50
CA SER A 63 0.79 -14.93 -12.83
C SER A 63 1.55 -15.92 -13.72
N GLU A 64 1.26 -15.96 -15.04
CA GLU A 64 1.72 -17.03 -15.93
C GLU A 64 2.60 -16.53 -17.08
N GLY A 65 2.44 -15.27 -17.49
CA GLY A 65 2.95 -14.79 -18.79
C GLY A 65 4.37 -14.25 -18.79
N GLY A 66 4.95 -13.99 -17.64
CA GLY A 66 6.24 -13.31 -17.52
C GLY A 66 6.21 -11.82 -17.93
N PRO A 67 7.28 -11.06 -17.59
CA PRO A 67 7.28 -9.59 -17.70
C PRO A 67 7.11 -9.05 -19.13
N GLY A 68 7.60 -9.78 -20.14
CA GLY A 68 7.50 -9.38 -21.54
C GLY A 68 6.06 -9.43 -22.07
N ALA A 69 5.35 -10.52 -21.80
CA ALA A 69 3.97 -10.71 -22.26
C ALA A 69 3.02 -9.71 -21.63
N LEU A 70 3.14 -9.47 -20.32
CA LEU A 70 2.35 -8.47 -19.61
C LEU A 70 2.58 -7.05 -20.19
N ARG A 71 3.84 -6.70 -20.48
CA ARG A 71 4.20 -5.41 -21.04
C ARG A 71 3.57 -5.18 -22.42
N GLU A 72 3.68 -6.16 -23.32
CA GLU A 72 3.10 -6.06 -24.66
C GLU A 72 1.57 -6.02 -24.62
N PHE A 73 0.97 -6.78 -23.72
CA PHE A 73 -0.48 -6.72 -23.50
C PHE A 73 -0.89 -5.32 -23.01
N THR A 74 -0.25 -4.79 -21.98
CA THR A 74 -0.56 -3.45 -21.44
C THR A 74 -0.41 -2.36 -22.51
N LYS A 75 0.63 -2.43 -23.35
CA LYS A 75 0.82 -1.47 -24.43
C LYS A 75 -0.34 -1.50 -25.43
N ARG A 76 -0.78 -2.70 -25.85
CA ARG A 76 -1.92 -2.86 -26.78
C ARG A 76 -3.24 -2.41 -26.14
N LEU A 77 -3.42 -2.74 -24.87
CA LEU A 77 -4.63 -2.45 -24.11
C LEU A 77 -4.99 -0.96 -24.09
N TRP A 78 -3.98 -0.10 -24.01
CA TRP A 78 -4.16 1.35 -23.98
C TRP A 78 -4.10 2.02 -25.36
N ALA A 79 -3.78 1.27 -26.44
CA ALA A 79 -3.57 1.86 -27.76
C ALA A 79 -4.83 2.48 -28.37
N ASP A 80 -6.00 1.90 -28.08
CA ASP A 80 -7.29 2.34 -28.61
C ASP A 80 -8.09 3.23 -27.62
N VAL A 81 -7.50 3.59 -26.50
CA VAL A 81 -8.12 4.47 -25.50
C VAL A 81 -7.72 5.91 -25.80
N ASP A 82 -8.70 6.77 -25.97
CA ASP A 82 -8.47 8.21 -26.09
C ASP A 82 -8.08 8.79 -24.73
N ASP A 83 -6.93 9.47 -24.69
CA ASP A 83 -6.28 10.00 -23.48
C ASP A 83 -6.31 9.04 -22.27
N PRO A 84 -5.56 7.91 -22.33
CA PRO A 84 -5.62 6.88 -21.30
C PRO A 84 -5.31 7.41 -19.91
N ARG A 85 -4.45 8.45 -19.85
CA ARG A 85 -4.04 9.06 -18.58
C ARG A 85 -5.18 9.84 -17.93
N ALA A 86 -5.83 10.72 -18.67
CA ALA A 86 -6.96 11.47 -18.14
C ALA A 86 -8.08 10.54 -17.67
N ARG A 87 -8.34 9.45 -18.40
CA ARG A 87 -9.32 8.44 -18.00
C ARG A 87 -8.97 7.76 -16.68
N VAL A 88 -7.70 7.38 -16.51
CA VAL A 88 -7.22 6.78 -15.27
C VAL A 88 -7.27 7.80 -14.13
N ASP A 89 -6.75 9.01 -14.35
CA ASP A 89 -6.71 10.07 -13.33
C ASP A 89 -8.14 10.41 -12.84
N GLU A 90 -9.13 10.47 -13.73
CA GLU A 90 -10.55 10.66 -13.37
C GLU A 90 -11.11 9.51 -12.53
N ALA A 91 -10.80 8.25 -12.89
CA ALA A 91 -11.26 7.09 -12.14
C ALA A 91 -10.60 6.99 -10.75
N VAL A 92 -9.30 7.29 -10.66
CA VAL A 92 -8.56 7.40 -9.39
C VAL A 92 -9.18 8.48 -8.50
N HIS A 93 -9.43 9.66 -9.05
CA HIS A 93 -10.05 10.78 -8.32
C HIS A 93 -11.43 10.39 -7.75
N ARG A 94 -12.27 9.70 -8.54
CA ARG A 94 -13.58 9.21 -8.05
C ARG A 94 -13.43 8.20 -6.91
N GLN A 95 -12.45 7.30 -6.98
CA GLN A 95 -12.20 6.36 -5.88
C GLN A 95 -11.69 7.09 -4.64
N TYR A 96 -10.73 8.02 -4.77
CA TYR A 96 -10.26 8.81 -3.63
C TYR A 96 -11.39 9.61 -2.98
N GLY A 97 -12.33 10.16 -3.75
CA GLY A 97 -13.50 10.82 -3.19
C GLY A 97 -14.26 9.93 -2.18
N ARG A 98 -14.43 8.64 -2.49
CA ARG A 98 -15.06 7.67 -1.56
C ARG A 98 -14.16 7.32 -0.38
N MET A 99 -12.85 7.09 -0.65
CA MET A 99 -11.91 6.71 0.40
C MET A 99 -11.71 7.83 1.43
N PHE A 100 -11.51 9.05 0.98
CA PHE A 100 -11.34 10.19 1.88
C PHE A 100 -12.65 10.59 2.60
N ALA A 101 -13.81 10.38 1.98
CA ALA A 101 -15.09 10.53 2.69
C ALA A 101 -15.21 9.49 3.83
N ALA A 102 -14.77 8.25 3.60
CA ALA A 102 -14.75 7.22 4.64
C ALA A 102 -13.76 7.56 5.76
N LEU A 103 -12.53 7.98 5.42
CA LEU A 103 -11.54 8.44 6.41
C LEU A 103 -12.02 9.70 7.16
N GLY A 104 -12.73 10.59 6.46
CA GLY A 104 -13.31 11.80 7.03
C GLY A 104 -14.43 11.53 8.05
N ALA A 105 -15.07 10.37 7.98
CA ALA A 105 -16.11 9.94 8.93
C ALA A 105 -15.54 9.27 10.20
N VAL A 106 -14.22 9.06 10.26
CA VAL A 106 -13.54 8.47 11.44
C VAL A 106 -13.34 9.54 12.51
N ASP A 107 -13.71 9.25 13.77
CA ASP A 107 -13.68 10.21 14.89
C ASP A 107 -12.33 10.29 15.63
N VAL A 108 -11.28 9.63 15.13
CA VAL A 108 -9.93 9.64 15.73
C VAL A 108 -8.90 10.17 14.75
N PRO A 109 -7.72 10.63 15.23
CA PRO A 109 -6.62 10.98 14.34
C PRO A 109 -6.23 9.83 13.42
N VAL A 110 -6.00 10.14 12.14
CA VAL A 110 -5.61 9.19 11.10
C VAL A 110 -4.24 9.56 10.55
N TRP A 111 -3.31 8.60 10.54
CA TRP A 111 -2.04 8.70 9.85
C TRP A 111 -2.07 7.79 8.61
N LEU A 112 -1.86 8.41 7.45
CA LEU A 112 -1.99 7.78 6.15
C LEU A 112 -0.68 7.87 5.38
N MET A 113 -0.19 6.76 4.87
CA MET A 113 0.89 6.74 3.89
C MET A 113 0.46 6.01 2.62
N PRO A 114 1.10 6.28 1.45
CA PRO A 114 0.74 5.61 0.21
C PRO A 114 1.28 4.18 0.14
N GLY A 115 0.48 3.29 -0.46
CA GLY A 115 0.96 2.00 -0.99
C GLY A 115 1.42 2.13 -2.43
N ASN A 116 1.68 1.00 -3.10
CA ASN A 116 2.21 1.03 -4.45
C ASN A 116 1.16 1.37 -5.53
N VAL A 117 -0.12 1.16 -5.28
CA VAL A 117 -1.18 1.54 -6.24
C VAL A 117 -1.75 2.93 -5.98
N ASP A 118 -1.26 3.65 -4.98
CA ASP A 118 -1.71 5.01 -4.71
C ASP A 118 -1.07 6.06 -5.63
N VAL A 119 -1.71 7.22 -5.71
CA VAL A 119 -1.25 8.41 -6.43
C VAL A 119 -1.25 9.60 -5.45
N PRO A 120 -0.28 9.68 -4.51
CA PRO A 120 -0.29 10.66 -3.42
C PRO A 120 -0.27 12.11 -3.88
N ALA A 121 0.16 12.38 -5.11
CA ALA A 121 0.09 13.72 -5.71
C ALA A 121 -1.35 14.28 -5.84
N MET A 122 -2.36 13.40 -5.80
CA MET A 122 -3.78 13.80 -5.82
C MET A 122 -4.38 14.02 -4.44
N TRP A 123 -3.68 13.67 -3.36
CA TRP A 123 -4.23 13.71 -2.00
C TRP A 123 -4.46 15.10 -1.40
N PRO A 124 -3.66 16.15 -1.72
CA PRO A 124 -3.78 17.45 -1.06
C PRO A 124 -5.18 18.06 -1.07
N GLU A 125 -5.93 17.90 -2.16
CA GLU A 125 -7.30 18.43 -2.27
C GLU A 125 -8.28 17.73 -1.33
N PHE A 126 -8.13 16.42 -1.13
CA PHE A 126 -8.96 15.63 -0.23
C PHE A 126 -8.59 15.86 1.24
N LEU A 127 -7.28 15.93 1.53
CA LEU A 127 -6.77 16.19 2.88
C LEU A 127 -7.19 17.55 3.41
N ALA A 128 -7.31 18.56 2.54
CA ALA A 128 -7.76 19.89 2.92
C ALA A 128 -9.16 19.89 3.58
N ALA A 129 -10.02 18.94 3.22
CA ALA A 129 -11.35 18.79 3.79
C ALA A 129 -11.37 17.98 5.10
N HIS A 130 -10.29 17.28 5.44
CA HIS A 130 -10.24 16.34 6.57
C HIS A 130 -8.97 16.54 7.42
N PRO A 131 -8.88 17.61 8.25
CA PRO A 131 -7.65 18.01 8.94
C PRO A 131 -7.15 16.98 9.99
N HIS A 132 -7.98 16.02 10.41
CA HIS A 132 -7.59 14.92 11.29
C HIS A 132 -6.94 13.73 10.53
N VAL A 133 -6.98 13.75 9.19
CA VAL A 133 -6.28 12.80 8.33
C VAL A 133 -4.97 13.43 7.87
N ARG A 134 -3.86 12.86 8.28
CA ARG A 134 -2.52 13.37 8.00
C ARG A 134 -1.74 12.39 7.13
N ALA A 135 -1.24 12.86 5.99
CA ALA A 135 -0.27 12.11 5.18
C ALA A 135 1.12 12.21 5.82
N VAL A 136 1.81 11.07 5.96
CA VAL A 136 3.05 10.94 6.76
C VAL A 136 4.18 10.16 6.05
N ASP A 137 4.16 10.06 4.74
CA ASP A 137 5.21 9.34 4.00
C ASP A 137 6.59 10.02 4.13
N GLY A 138 7.61 9.25 4.51
CA GLY A 138 8.96 9.73 4.78
C GLY A 138 9.10 10.52 6.08
N GLU A 139 8.10 10.47 6.96
CA GLU A 139 8.09 11.22 8.22
C GLU A 139 8.27 10.32 9.44
N VAL A 140 8.78 10.93 10.50
CA VAL A 140 8.75 10.39 11.86
C VAL A 140 7.81 11.27 12.68
N VAL A 141 6.80 10.65 13.30
CA VAL A 141 5.79 11.35 14.09
C VAL A 141 5.61 10.70 15.47
N GLU A 142 5.17 11.47 16.44
CA GLU A 142 4.73 10.96 17.74
C GLU A 142 3.26 10.58 17.70
N ILE A 143 2.94 9.33 18.07
CA ILE A 143 1.58 8.83 18.25
C ILE A 143 1.44 8.35 19.70
N GLY A 144 0.79 9.16 20.54
CA GLY A 144 0.93 9.04 21.99
C GLY A 144 2.37 9.31 22.41
N ASP A 145 2.95 8.42 23.21
CA ASP A 145 4.34 8.51 23.67
C ASP A 145 5.30 7.67 22.81
N THR A 146 4.92 7.34 21.58
CA THR A 146 5.67 6.42 20.72
C THR A 146 6.14 7.13 19.44
N CYS A 147 7.43 7.00 19.14
CA CYS A 147 8.06 7.50 17.93
C CYS A 147 7.80 6.51 16.77
N VAL A 148 7.03 6.91 15.78
CA VAL A 148 6.62 6.06 14.66
C VAL A 148 7.17 6.61 13.35
N GLY A 149 7.95 5.81 12.62
CA GLY A 149 8.48 6.16 11.31
C GLY A 149 7.65 5.54 10.19
N PHE A 150 7.46 6.29 9.11
CA PHE A 150 6.63 5.90 7.98
C PHE A 150 7.39 5.95 6.65
N VAL A 151 7.29 4.90 5.85
CA VAL A 151 7.80 4.87 4.47
C VAL A 151 6.84 4.15 3.53
N GLY A 152 6.27 4.92 2.61
CA GLY A 152 5.26 4.44 1.65
C GLY A 152 5.86 3.89 0.35
N GLY A 153 4.98 3.29 -0.45
CA GLY A 153 5.33 2.69 -1.73
C GLY A 153 6.11 1.39 -1.61
N VAL A 154 6.60 0.94 -2.76
CA VAL A 154 7.38 -0.31 -2.89
C VAL A 154 8.62 -0.03 -3.72
N PRO A 155 9.83 -0.51 -3.32
CA PRO A 155 11.03 -0.35 -4.10
C PRO A 155 11.01 -1.24 -5.34
N LEU A 156 11.40 -0.69 -6.47
CA LEU A 156 11.74 -1.47 -7.66
C LEU A 156 13.09 -2.17 -7.48
N PRO A 157 13.36 -3.26 -8.23
CA PRO A 157 14.70 -3.82 -8.31
C PRO A 157 15.73 -2.75 -8.71
N PRO A 158 17.00 -2.84 -8.25
CA PRO A 158 18.02 -1.78 -8.42
C PRO A 158 18.25 -1.30 -9.86
N GLU A 159 17.99 -2.16 -10.84
CA GLU A 159 18.21 -1.86 -12.26
C GLU A 159 16.93 -1.41 -12.99
N VAL A 160 15.83 -1.25 -12.25
CA VAL A 160 14.53 -0.91 -12.81
C VAL A 160 14.12 0.48 -12.36
N GLU A 161 13.92 1.38 -13.34
CA GLU A 161 13.41 2.71 -13.08
C GLU A 161 11.88 2.77 -13.14
N PRO A 162 11.24 3.62 -12.32
CA PRO A 162 9.81 3.88 -12.43
C PRO A 162 9.45 4.38 -13.83
N ARG A 163 8.39 3.81 -14.40
CA ARG A 163 7.97 4.15 -15.78
C ARG A 163 6.73 5.02 -15.77
N ALA A 164 6.74 6.03 -16.65
CA ALA A 164 5.54 6.75 -17.00
C ALA A 164 4.62 5.87 -17.84
N GLY A 165 3.34 5.78 -17.45
CA GLY A 165 2.29 5.04 -18.15
C GLY A 165 0.95 5.76 -17.99
N ALA A 166 -0.14 5.14 -18.44
CA ALA A 166 -1.48 5.62 -18.17
C ALA A 166 -1.74 5.69 -16.65
N PHE A 167 -1.34 4.66 -15.93
CA PHE A 167 -1.36 4.62 -14.47
C PHE A 167 0.03 4.90 -13.90
N ARG A 168 0.08 5.76 -12.89
CA ARG A 168 1.31 6.14 -12.15
C ARG A 168 1.26 5.53 -10.75
N SER A 169 1.64 4.28 -10.65
CA SER A 169 1.82 3.61 -9.36
C SER A 169 2.94 4.26 -8.54
N TYR A 170 2.84 4.23 -7.22
CA TYR A 170 3.86 4.73 -6.30
C TYR A 170 4.97 3.70 -6.08
N MET A 171 5.53 3.24 -7.20
CA MET A 171 6.73 2.42 -7.23
C MET A 171 7.94 3.34 -7.19
N ARG A 172 8.88 3.10 -6.30
CA ARG A 172 10.04 3.97 -6.06
C ARG A 172 11.32 3.32 -6.56
N GLY A 173 12.27 4.13 -7.05
CA GLY A 173 13.60 3.64 -7.36
C GLY A 173 14.29 3.08 -6.11
N ALA A 174 15.10 2.01 -6.25
CA ALA A 174 15.74 1.35 -5.11
C ALA A 174 16.58 2.31 -4.25
N ALA A 175 17.36 3.18 -4.88
CA ALA A 175 18.19 4.16 -4.16
C ALA A 175 17.36 5.20 -3.42
N GLU A 176 16.30 5.72 -4.05
CA GLU A 176 15.38 6.68 -3.44
C GLU A 176 14.67 6.08 -2.21
N TYR A 177 14.15 4.84 -2.36
CA TYR A 177 13.49 4.14 -1.26
C TYR A 177 14.46 3.87 -0.10
N THR A 178 15.70 3.43 -0.41
CA THR A 178 16.74 3.21 0.60
C THR A 178 17.05 4.49 1.37
N ALA A 179 17.26 5.60 0.67
CA ALA A 179 17.51 6.89 1.31
C ALA A 179 16.36 7.34 2.21
N ALA A 180 15.10 7.11 1.80
CA ALA A 180 13.93 7.42 2.62
C ALA A 180 13.85 6.56 3.90
N VAL A 181 14.18 5.26 3.81
CA VAL A 181 14.25 4.37 4.98
C VAL A 181 15.35 4.82 5.95
N GLU A 182 16.55 5.11 5.45
CA GLU A 182 17.69 5.54 6.26
C GLU A 182 17.42 6.91 6.95
N ALA A 183 16.71 7.81 6.27
CA ALA A 183 16.38 9.13 6.80
C ALA A 183 15.45 9.08 8.03
N LEU A 184 14.69 8.00 8.23
CA LEU A 184 13.85 7.85 9.43
C LEU A 184 14.67 7.72 10.72
N GLY A 185 15.91 7.22 10.64
CA GLY A 185 16.71 6.97 11.83
C GLY A 185 16.10 5.95 12.79
N PRO A 186 16.48 5.98 14.09
CA PRO A 186 15.89 5.11 15.10
C PRO A 186 14.46 5.52 15.47
N VAL A 187 13.55 4.54 15.48
CA VAL A 187 12.13 4.71 15.85
C VAL A 187 11.67 3.54 16.74
N ASP A 188 10.60 3.72 17.50
CA ASP A 188 10.00 2.66 18.31
C ASP A 188 9.18 1.69 17.47
N VAL A 189 8.46 2.23 16.49
CA VAL A 189 7.62 1.48 15.54
C VAL A 189 7.97 1.92 14.13
N LEU A 190 8.22 0.96 13.24
CA LEU A 190 8.47 1.18 11.83
C LEU A 190 7.25 0.74 11.03
N CYS A 191 6.62 1.68 10.34
CA CYS A 191 5.50 1.45 9.44
C CYS A 191 5.96 1.56 7.98
N SER A 192 5.70 0.55 7.18
CA SER A 192 6.02 0.55 5.75
C SER A 192 4.88 -0.07 4.95
N HIS A 193 4.78 0.22 3.64
CA HIS A 193 3.87 -0.56 2.80
C HIS A 193 4.52 -1.88 2.41
N ALA A 194 5.74 -1.83 1.83
CA ALA A 194 6.51 -3.03 1.51
C ALA A 194 6.97 -3.79 2.76
N PRO A 195 7.04 -5.13 2.73
CA PRO A 195 7.67 -5.92 3.79
C PRO A 195 9.19 -5.85 3.73
N PRO A 196 9.89 -6.13 4.86
CA PRO A 196 11.33 -6.35 4.84
C PRO A 196 11.67 -7.59 4.00
N ALA A 197 12.89 -7.64 3.43
CA ALA A 197 13.35 -8.70 2.53
C ALA A 197 13.60 -10.04 3.27
N VAL A 198 12.51 -10.68 3.68
CA VAL A 198 12.47 -12.03 4.27
C VAL A 198 11.55 -12.90 3.42
N ALA A 199 12.04 -14.05 2.97
CA ALA A 199 11.37 -14.86 1.96
C ALA A 199 9.94 -15.28 2.38
N GLU A 200 9.75 -15.67 3.63
CA GLU A 200 8.46 -16.13 4.16
C GLU A 200 7.43 -14.98 4.30
N LEU A 201 7.89 -13.74 4.42
CA LEU A 201 7.04 -12.54 4.45
C LEU A 201 6.69 -12.04 3.05
N ALA A 202 7.51 -12.39 2.06
CA ALA A 202 7.39 -11.98 0.67
C ALA A 202 6.54 -12.93 -0.18
N TYR A 203 6.46 -14.21 0.19
CA TYR A 203 5.78 -15.22 -0.63
C TYR A 203 4.27 -15.16 -0.43
N ASP A 204 3.54 -14.82 -1.49
CA ASP A 204 2.09 -14.86 -1.53
C ASP A 204 1.61 -16.27 -1.94
N VAL A 205 0.88 -16.95 -1.05
CA VAL A 205 0.44 -18.35 -1.25
C VAL A 205 -0.71 -18.46 -2.25
N VAL A 206 -1.45 -17.39 -2.51
CA VAL A 206 -2.53 -17.36 -3.51
C VAL A 206 -1.97 -17.06 -4.88
N ALA A 207 -1.17 -16.00 -5.00
CA ALA A 207 -0.49 -15.64 -6.25
C ALA A 207 0.66 -16.61 -6.61
N ARG A 208 1.14 -17.41 -5.63
CA ARG A 208 2.25 -18.37 -5.77
C ARG A 208 3.54 -17.74 -6.28
N THR A 209 3.81 -16.53 -5.86
CA THR A 209 4.98 -15.76 -6.24
C THR A 209 5.55 -14.98 -5.04
N HIS A 210 6.81 -14.56 -5.17
CA HIS A 210 7.37 -13.58 -4.25
C HIS A 210 7.03 -12.19 -4.75
N GLU A 211 6.39 -11.41 -3.88
CA GLU A 211 6.16 -9.99 -4.10
C GLU A 211 7.43 -9.18 -3.81
N LEU A 212 7.44 -7.92 -4.24
CA LEU A 212 8.56 -7.01 -4.01
C LEU A 212 8.73 -6.71 -2.51
N THR A 213 9.97 -6.67 -2.07
CA THR A 213 10.36 -6.43 -0.68
C THR A 213 11.46 -5.40 -0.60
N SER A 214 11.77 -4.93 0.60
CA SER A 214 12.85 -3.97 0.82
C SER A 214 14.01 -4.55 1.62
N PRO A 215 15.19 -4.72 1.02
CA PRO A 215 16.43 -4.98 1.75
C PRO A 215 16.77 -3.86 2.75
N ALA A 216 16.53 -2.59 2.38
CA ALA A 216 16.79 -1.45 3.25
C ALA A 216 15.97 -1.52 4.55
N LEU A 217 14.68 -1.94 4.50
CA LEU A 217 13.88 -2.15 5.71
C LEU A 217 14.47 -3.26 6.59
N LEU A 218 14.94 -4.35 6.00
CA LEU A 218 15.57 -5.43 6.77
C LEU A 218 16.84 -4.94 7.49
N GLU A 219 17.68 -4.17 6.81
CA GLU A 219 18.88 -3.59 7.41
C GLU A 219 18.55 -2.54 8.48
N GLN A 220 17.56 -1.68 8.22
CA GLN A 220 17.07 -0.70 9.20
C GLN A 220 16.57 -1.38 10.48
N ILE A 221 15.77 -2.44 10.35
CA ILE A 221 15.27 -3.22 11.48
C ILE A 221 16.43 -3.82 12.28
N ARG A 222 17.45 -4.36 11.63
CA ARG A 222 18.63 -4.93 12.27
C ARG A 222 19.47 -3.89 13.00
N ALA A 223 19.63 -2.72 12.37
CA ALA A 223 20.48 -1.64 12.89
C ALA A 223 19.82 -0.90 14.06
N THR A 224 18.54 -0.49 13.92
CA THR A 224 17.85 0.38 14.88
C THR A 224 16.98 -0.37 15.89
N ARG A 225 16.60 -1.62 15.58
CA ARG A 225 15.85 -2.54 16.46
C ARG A 225 14.53 -1.94 16.97
N PRO A 226 13.65 -1.42 16.11
CA PRO A 226 12.33 -1.01 16.55
C PRO A 226 11.64 -2.19 17.24
N ARG A 227 10.80 -1.92 18.22
CA ARG A 227 10.06 -3.02 18.91
C ARG A 227 9.06 -3.69 17.98
N LEU A 228 8.52 -2.95 16.98
CA LEU A 228 7.49 -3.41 16.07
C LEU A 228 7.75 -2.86 14.67
N ALA A 229 7.57 -3.70 13.64
CA ALA A 229 7.54 -3.33 12.24
C ALA A 229 6.21 -3.78 11.64
N LEU A 230 5.42 -2.85 11.09
CA LEU A 230 4.09 -3.06 10.53
C LEU A 230 4.10 -2.79 9.04
N TYR A 231 3.52 -3.69 8.25
CA TYR A 231 3.48 -3.57 6.78
C TYR A 231 2.28 -4.32 6.18
N GLY A 232 2.04 -4.09 4.87
CA GLY A 232 1.02 -4.73 4.06
C GLY A 232 1.58 -5.36 2.79
N HIS A 233 1.04 -4.97 1.64
CA HIS A 233 1.46 -5.31 0.28
C HIS A 233 1.28 -6.77 -0.14
N VAL A 234 1.70 -7.73 0.68
CA VAL A 234 1.51 -9.16 0.40
C VAL A 234 0.17 -9.59 0.97
N HIS A 235 -0.81 -9.85 0.10
CA HIS A 235 -2.20 -10.06 0.50
C HIS A 235 -2.42 -11.40 1.23
N ALA A 236 -1.70 -12.44 0.82
CA ALA A 236 -1.79 -13.76 1.43
C ALA A 236 -0.38 -14.32 1.73
N PRO A 237 0.37 -13.71 2.68
CA PRO A 237 1.75 -14.09 2.96
C PRO A 237 1.82 -15.52 3.54
N LEU A 238 2.91 -16.23 3.25
CA LEU A 238 3.18 -17.55 3.82
C LEU A 238 3.21 -17.49 5.35
N THR A 239 3.74 -16.39 5.91
CA THR A 239 3.60 -16.07 7.32
C THR A 239 3.26 -14.60 7.52
N THR A 240 2.33 -14.33 8.43
CA THR A 240 1.92 -12.97 8.78
C THR A 240 2.80 -12.35 9.86
N ARG A 241 3.60 -13.16 10.58
CA ARG A 241 4.47 -12.74 11.67
C ARG A 241 5.85 -13.35 11.55
N ALA A 242 6.86 -12.54 11.82
CA ALA A 242 8.23 -12.99 11.99
C ALA A 242 8.92 -12.17 13.09
N ARG A 243 10.03 -12.69 13.62
CA ARG A 243 10.87 -11.94 14.54
C ARG A 243 12.25 -11.76 13.92
N ILE A 244 12.68 -10.51 13.79
CA ILE A 244 14.01 -10.15 13.32
C ILE A 244 14.78 -9.55 14.53
N GLY A 245 15.63 -10.35 15.14
CA GLY A 245 16.27 -9.98 16.39
C GLY A 245 15.24 -9.71 17.50
N HIS A 246 15.15 -8.45 17.97
CA HIS A 246 14.18 -8.03 18.97
C HIS A 246 12.87 -7.50 18.39
N THR A 247 12.85 -7.19 17.09
CA THR A 247 11.70 -6.60 16.41
C THR A 247 10.66 -7.66 16.07
N GLU A 248 9.42 -7.43 16.48
CA GLU A 248 8.27 -8.18 15.97
C GLU A 248 7.84 -7.55 14.63
N CYS A 249 7.80 -8.36 13.58
CA CYS A 249 7.39 -7.97 12.24
C CYS A 249 6.00 -8.54 11.95
N LEU A 250 5.05 -7.70 11.56
CA LEU A 250 3.66 -8.07 11.36
C LEU A 250 3.14 -7.53 10.02
N ASN A 251 2.72 -8.43 9.14
CA ASN A 251 1.82 -8.07 8.04
C ASN A 251 0.42 -7.86 8.63
N VAL A 252 -0.10 -6.63 8.52
CA VAL A 252 -1.39 -6.25 9.13
C VAL A 252 -2.60 -6.82 8.37
N GLY A 253 -2.37 -7.42 7.22
CA GLY A 253 -3.37 -8.14 6.43
C GLY A 253 -4.01 -7.30 5.34
N HIS A 254 -4.67 -7.99 4.43
CA HIS A 254 -5.44 -7.45 3.33
C HIS A 254 -6.81 -6.99 3.83
N PHE A 255 -6.92 -5.69 4.13
CA PHE A 255 -8.13 -5.11 4.74
C PHE A 255 -9.36 -5.27 3.85
N ARG A 256 -9.21 -5.13 2.52
CA ARG A 256 -10.32 -5.35 1.59
C ARG A 256 -11.08 -6.65 1.86
N ARG A 257 -10.36 -7.76 2.11
CA ARG A 257 -10.98 -9.07 2.36
C ARG A 257 -11.45 -9.29 3.78
N ARG A 258 -10.74 -8.70 4.75
CA ARG A 258 -11.01 -8.93 6.17
C ARG A 258 -12.08 -8.02 6.73
N GLY A 259 -12.17 -6.79 6.25
CA GLY A 259 -13.02 -5.73 6.78
C GLY A 259 -12.70 -5.37 8.24
N THR A 260 -11.60 -5.89 8.80
CA THR A 260 -11.21 -5.69 10.20
C THR A 260 -9.77 -5.28 10.33
N PRO A 261 -9.44 -4.28 11.19
CA PRO A 261 -8.08 -3.80 11.40
C PRO A 261 -7.24 -4.80 12.23
N ALA A 262 -5.93 -4.74 12.05
CA ALA A 262 -5.00 -5.24 13.05
C ALA A 262 -4.99 -4.28 14.26
N VAL A 263 -4.79 -4.82 15.46
CA VAL A 263 -4.74 -4.04 16.70
C VAL A 263 -3.33 -4.02 17.24
N ALA A 264 -2.75 -2.84 17.29
CA ALA A 264 -1.48 -2.59 17.96
C ALA A 264 -1.71 -1.84 19.29
N ARG A 265 -0.74 -1.98 20.20
CA ARG A 265 -0.75 -1.27 21.49
C ARG A 265 0.64 -0.76 21.79
N TRP A 266 0.74 0.52 22.01
CA TRP A 266 1.96 1.21 22.43
C TRP A 266 1.66 2.44 23.28
#